data_65139d0f92ec34aea0b9fbe405eb0683
#
_entry.id   65139d0f92ec34aea0b9fbe405eb0683
#
_cell.length_a   1.000
_cell.length_b   1.000
_cell.length_c   1.000
_cell.angle_alpha   90.00
_cell.angle_beta   90.00
_cell.angle_gamma   90.00
#
_symmetry.space_group_name_H-M   'P 1'
#
loop_
_entity.id
_entity.type
_entity.pdbx_description
1 polymer ?
#
loop_
_entity_poly.entity_id
_entity_poly.type
_entity_poly.pdbx_seq_one_letter_code
_entity_poly.pdbx_strand_id
1 'polypeptide(L)'
;PRTTLVALENTHNAAGGVPLTPEDMKSVADVAHGYEIPVHVDGARLFNASVALETPAAELVKDVDTVTFCLSKGLGAPVGSLLCGSNEFVHEARRWRKMLGSAMRQSGVIAAAGIVALETMVDRLAEDHSNARRLATGLAEVPGIAIDPEAMPTNLVFFTLKYSNHDEIA
;
A
#
# COMPACT_ATOMS: atom_id res chain seq x y z
N PRO A 1 -17.00 -1.96 23.54
CA PRO A 1 -17.32 -2.75 22.35
C PRO A 1 -16.30 -3.88 22.22
N ARG A 2 -16.73 -5.05 21.72
CA ARG A 2 -15.84 -6.17 21.43
C ARG A 2 -15.10 -5.88 20.12
N THR A 3 -13.79 -6.08 20.09
CA THR A 3 -13.00 -6.03 18.85
C THR A 3 -13.37 -7.20 17.95
N THR A 4 -13.63 -6.95 16.68
CA THR A 4 -14.08 -7.96 15.70
C THR A 4 -13.19 -8.02 14.46
N LEU A 5 -12.22 -7.10 14.33
CA LEU A 5 -11.28 -7.06 13.24
C LEU A 5 -10.00 -6.34 13.70
N VAL A 6 -8.85 -6.84 13.29
CA VAL A 6 -7.58 -6.11 13.32
C VAL A 6 -7.26 -5.67 11.89
N ALA A 7 -6.92 -4.40 11.71
CA ALA A 7 -6.51 -3.89 10.41
C ALA A 7 -5.07 -3.39 10.47
N LEU A 8 -4.27 -3.80 9.50
CA LEU A 8 -2.89 -3.36 9.28
C LEU A 8 -2.81 -2.59 7.95
N GLU A 9 -1.86 -1.68 7.82
CA GLU A 9 -1.56 -1.00 6.56
C GLU A 9 -0.13 -1.30 6.13
N ASN A 10 0.06 -1.78 4.88
CA ASN A 10 1.38 -2.07 4.32
C ASN A 10 1.47 -1.62 2.84
N THR A 11 2.30 -0.62 2.51
CA THR A 11 3.12 0.21 3.39
C THR A 11 2.26 1.27 4.09
N HIS A 12 2.64 1.65 5.32
CA HIS A 12 1.86 2.63 6.09
C HIS A 12 2.13 4.06 5.60
N ASN A 13 1.09 4.72 5.09
CA ASN A 13 1.22 6.04 4.46
C ASN A 13 1.74 7.11 5.43
N ALA A 14 1.07 7.29 6.56
CA ALA A 14 1.44 8.35 7.52
C ALA A 14 2.77 8.10 8.24
N ALA A 15 3.31 6.87 8.18
CA ALA A 15 4.64 6.53 8.69
C ALA A 15 5.74 6.67 7.62
N GLY A 16 5.49 7.35 6.50
CA GLY A 16 6.50 7.58 5.47
C GLY A 16 6.71 6.39 4.52
N GLY A 17 5.74 5.49 4.41
CA GLY A 17 5.82 4.35 3.50
C GLY A 17 6.68 3.19 4.03
N VAL A 18 6.84 3.09 5.34
CA VAL A 18 7.57 1.98 6.00
C VAL A 18 6.87 0.65 5.69
N PRO A 19 7.59 -0.34 5.15
CA PRO A 19 7.05 -1.67 4.96
C PRO A 19 7.08 -2.49 6.26
N LEU A 20 6.04 -3.28 6.50
CA LEU A 20 6.01 -4.32 7.51
C LEU A 20 6.57 -5.62 6.92
N THR A 21 7.46 -6.28 7.66
CA THR A 21 8.03 -7.57 7.24
C THR A 21 7.03 -8.72 7.41
N PRO A 22 7.29 -9.91 6.81
CA PRO A 22 6.47 -11.10 7.09
C PRO A 22 6.39 -11.43 8.58
N GLU A 23 7.47 -11.24 9.33
CA GLU A 23 7.54 -11.49 10.78
C GLU A 23 6.67 -10.50 11.56
N ASP A 24 6.67 -9.21 11.19
CA ASP A 24 5.80 -8.19 11.79
C ASP A 24 4.33 -8.57 11.56
N MET A 25 3.98 -8.87 10.30
CA MET A 25 2.62 -9.25 9.90
C MET A 25 2.15 -10.49 10.67
N LYS A 26 3.00 -11.53 10.72
CA LYS A 26 2.73 -12.77 11.43
C LYS A 26 2.54 -12.54 12.93
N SER A 27 3.39 -11.73 13.56
CA SER A 27 3.32 -11.48 15.00
C SER A 27 1.98 -10.88 15.43
N VAL A 28 1.44 -9.97 14.63
CA VAL A 28 0.11 -9.38 14.87
C VAL A 28 -1.01 -10.39 14.58
N ALA A 29 -0.88 -11.16 13.48
CA ALA A 29 -1.85 -12.17 13.12
C ALA A 29 -1.97 -13.28 14.19
N ASP A 30 -0.83 -13.76 14.70
CA ASP A 30 -0.82 -14.79 15.76
C ASP A 30 -1.58 -14.31 17.02
N VAL A 31 -1.40 -13.06 17.42
CA VAL A 31 -2.14 -12.50 18.56
C VAL A 31 -3.63 -12.39 18.25
N ALA A 32 -4.01 -11.83 17.09
CA ALA A 32 -5.40 -11.66 16.73
C ALA A 32 -6.14 -13.00 16.62
N HIS A 33 -5.53 -13.98 15.94
CA HIS A 33 -6.07 -15.32 15.77
C HIS A 33 -6.19 -16.08 17.10
N GLY A 34 -5.29 -15.82 18.06
CA GLY A 34 -5.41 -16.35 19.43
C GLY A 34 -6.70 -15.91 20.15
N TYR A 35 -7.34 -14.82 19.69
CA TYR A 35 -8.64 -14.32 20.15
C TYR A 35 -9.77 -14.56 19.14
N GLU A 36 -9.55 -15.38 18.11
CA GLU A 36 -10.50 -15.64 17.03
C GLU A 36 -10.91 -14.34 16.29
N ILE A 37 -10.00 -13.37 16.18
CA ILE A 37 -10.22 -12.11 15.49
C ILE A 37 -9.49 -12.14 14.15
N PRO A 38 -10.21 -11.94 13.01
CA PRO A 38 -9.58 -11.89 11.70
C PRO A 38 -8.71 -10.66 11.51
N VAL A 39 -7.73 -10.78 10.61
CA VAL A 39 -6.80 -9.71 10.24
C VAL A 39 -7.02 -9.31 8.79
N HIS A 40 -7.20 -8.00 8.56
CA HIS A 40 -7.26 -7.37 7.25
C HIS A 40 -6.02 -6.53 7.00
N VAL A 41 -5.49 -6.58 5.79
CA VAL A 41 -4.41 -5.69 5.35
C VAL A 41 -4.92 -4.69 4.32
N ASP A 42 -4.85 -3.40 4.66
CA ASP A 42 -4.86 -2.36 3.65
C ASP A 42 -3.48 -2.34 2.98
N GLY A 43 -3.38 -3.05 1.89
CA GLY A 43 -2.18 -3.16 1.06
C GLY A 43 -2.20 -2.19 -0.11
N ALA A 44 -2.73 -0.97 0.06
CA ALA A 44 -2.82 0.00 -1.03
C ALA A 44 -1.50 0.18 -1.79
N ARG A 45 -0.36 -0.06 -1.12
CA ARG A 45 0.99 -0.09 -1.69
C ARG A 45 1.75 -1.39 -1.35
N LEU A 46 1.05 -2.51 -1.29
CA LEU A 46 1.63 -3.82 -0.96
C LEU A 46 2.80 -4.19 -1.86
N PHE A 47 2.71 -3.90 -3.16
CA PHE A 47 3.79 -4.18 -4.10
C PHE A 47 5.02 -3.28 -3.89
N ASN A 48 4.86 -2.08 -3.33
CA ASN A 48 6.01 -1.29 -2.89
C ASN A 48 6.71 -1.95 -1.70
N ALA A 49 5.96 -2.51 -0.73
CA ALA A 49 6.55 -3.30 0.34
C ALA A 49 7.27 -4.55 -0.20
N SER A 50 6.62 -5.27 -1.12
CA SER A 50 7.17 -6.45 -1.78
C SER A 50 8.53 -6.17 -2.44
N VAL A 51 8.62 -5.10 -3.22
CA VAL A 51 9.85 -4.70 -3.91
C VAL A 51 10.91 -4.21 -2.93
N ALA A 52 10.54 -3.41 -1.93
CA ALA A 52 11.47 -2.88 -0.94
C ALA A 52 12.10 -3.97 -0.04
N LEU A 53 11.32 -5.01 0.26
CA LEU A 53 11.75 -6.14 1.10
C LEU A 53 12.29 -7.33 0.28
N GLU A 54 12.30 -7.22 -1.05
CA GLU A 54 12.67 -8.32 -1.95
C GLU A 54 11.89 -9.61 -1.64
N THR A 55 10.63 -9.45 -1.21
CA THR A 55 9.77 -10.55 -0.73
C THR A 55 8.49 -10.60 -1.57
N PRO A 56 8.08 -11.76 -2.11
CA PRO A 56 6.84 -11.87 -2.86
C PRO A 56 5.63 -11.36 -2.06
N ALA A 57 4.74 -10.59 -2.70
CA ALA A 57 3.57 -10.03 -2.04
C ALA A 57 2.70 -11.11 -1.36
N ALA A 58 2.62 -12.32 -1.94
CA ALA A 58 1.91 -13.45 -1.34
C ALA A 58 2.52 -13.88 0.00
N GLU A 59 3.85 -13.82 0.14
CA GLU A 59 4.53 -14.15 1.40
C GLU A 59 4.30 -13.10 2.48
N LEU A 60 4.17 -11.82 2.09
CA LEU A 60 3.85 -10.74 3.03
C LEU A 60 2.48 -10.93 3.67
N VAL A 61 1.52 -11.51 2.96
CA VAL A 61 0.11 -11.60 3.41
C VAL A 61 -0.34 -13.02 3.70
N LYS A 62 0.57 -13.98 3.79
CA LYS A 62 0.20 -15.41 3.95
C LYS A 62 -0.47 -15.73 5.29
N ASP A 63 -0.19 -14.96 6.32
CA ASP A 63 -0.68 -15.18 7.68
C ASP A 63 -1.92 -14.32 8.02
N VAL A 64 -2.48 -13.56 7.05
CA VAL A 64 -3.67 -12.73 7.25
C VAL A 64 -4.88 -13.26 6.48
N ASP A 65 -6.09 -12.86 6.89
CA ASP A 65 -7.33 -13.42 6.34
C ASP A 65 -7.76 -12.75 5.04
N THR A 66 -7.54 -11.44 4.94
CA THR A 66 -7.96 -10.63 3.79
C THR A 66 -6.98 -9.51 3.50
N VAL A 67 -6.89 -9.12 2.24
CA VAL A 67 -6.06 -8.01 1.81
C VAL A 67 -6.72 -7.22 0.68
N THR A 68 -6.58 -5.90 0.72
CA THR A 68 -6.84 -5.02 -0.43
C THR A 68 -5.53 -4.50 -0.99
N PHE A 69 -5.48 -4.25 -2.30
CA PHE A 69 -4.40 -3.48 -2.89
C PHE A 69 -4.88 -2.62 -4.07
N CYS A 70 -4.21 -1.49 -4.28
CA CYS A 70 -4.56 -0.57 -5.35
C CYS A 70 -3.79 -0.87 -6.63
N LEU A 71 -4.51 -0.79 -7.77
CA LEU A 71 -3.94 -0.82 -9.12
C LEU A 71 -3.59 0.59 -9.62
N SER A 72 -4.26 1.62 -9.09
CA SER A 72 -4.24 3.00 -9.57
C SER A 72 -3.22 3.92 -8.86
N LYS A 73 -2.21 3.36 -8.22
CA LYS A 73 -1.07 4.07 -7.62
C LYS A 73 0.20 3.78 -8.41
N GLY A 74 1.27 3.33 -7.78
CA GLY A 74 2.54 3.02 -8.46
C GLY A 74 2.43 2.00 -9.60
N LEU A 75 1.42 1.12 -9.57
CA LEU A 75 1.17 0.17 -10.66
C LEU A 75 0.59 0.83 -11.93
N GLY A 76 0.14 2.10 -11.86
CA GLY A 76 -0.17 2.91 -13.05
C GLY A 76 -1.47 2.58 -13.78
N ALA A 77 -2.33 1.68 -13.27
CA ALA A 77 -3.64 1.48 -13.86
C ALA A 77 -4.53 2.72 -13.64
N PRO A 78 -5.45 3.05 -14.57
CA PRO A 78 -6.25 4.28 -14.49
C PRO A 78 -7.22 4.29 -13.30
N VAL A 79 -7.64 3.12 -12.83
CA VAL A 79 -8.61 2.96 -11.75
C VAL A 79 -8.54 1.53 -11.20
N GLY A 80 -8.91 1.36 -9.94
CA GLY A 80 -9.23 0.07 -9.35
C GLY A 80 -8.38 -0.30 -8.15
N SER A 81 -8.99 -1.15 -7.34
CA SER A 81 -8.36 -1.92 -6.28
C SER A 81 -8.95 -3.32 -6.27
N LEU A 82 -8.19 -4.26 -5.75
CA LEU A 82 -8.60 -5.65 -5.61
C LEU A 82 -8.74 -5.98 -4.13
N LEU A 83 -9.76 -6.79 -3.82
CA LEU A 83 -9.97 -7.39 -2.51
C LEU A 83 -9.79 -8.90 -2.63
N CYS A 84 -8.89 -9.45 -1.85
CA CYS A 84 -8.55 -10.87 -1.83
C CYS A 84 -8.86 -11.47 -0.46
N GLY A 85 -9.19 -12.74 -0.44
CA GLY A 85 -9.53 -13.53 0.74
C GLY A 85 -10.06 -14.91 0.37
N SER A 86 -10.73 -15.60 1.29
CA SER A 86 -11.35 -16.89 1.00
C SER A 86 -12.45 -16.76 -0.07
N ASN A 87 -12.82 -17.87 -0.68
CA ASN A 87 -13.90 -17.90 -1.67
C ASN A 87 -15.23 -17.42 -1.07
N GLU A 88 -15.55 -17.83 0.16
CA GLU A 88 -16.75 -17.41 0.88
C GLU A 88 -16.74 -15.90 1.12
N PHE A 89 -15.63 -15.38 1.62
CA PHE A 89 -15.45 -13.94 1.85
C PHE A 89 -15.62 -13.12 0.55
N VAL A 90 -14.96 -13.53 -0.53
CA VAL A 90 -15.06 -12.84 -1.83
C VAL A 90 -16.47 -12.91 -2.40
N HIS A 91 -17.18 -14.03 -2.20
CA HIS A 91 -18.59 -14.16 -2.61
C HIS A 91 -19.49 -13.14 -1.90
N GLU A 92 -19.38 -13.05 -0.58
CA GLU A 92 -20.11 -12.05 0.21
C GLU A 92 -19.70 -10.59 -0.14
N ALA A 93 -18.42 -10.34 -0.31
CA ALA A 93 -17.91 -9.02 -0.70
C ALA A 93 -18.48 -8.56 -2.05
N ARG A 94 -18.65 -9.47 -3.03
CA ARG A 94 -19.31 -9.16 -4.32
C ARG A 94 -20.75 -8.74 -4.14
N ARG A 95 -21.47 -9.37 -3.23
CA ARG A 95 -22.85 -9.01 -2.89
C ARG A 95 -22.91 -7.60 -2.29
N TRP A 96 -22.05 -7.33 -1.29
CA TRP A 96 -21.96 -6.01 -0.67
C TRP A 96 -21.58 -4.93 -1.67
N ARG A 97 -20.59 -5.18 -2.51
CA ARG A 97 -20.20 -4.28 -3.60
C ARG A 97 -21.39 -3.89 -4.46
N LYS A 98 -22.24 -4.86 -4.84
CA LYS A 98 -23.43 -4.58 -5.64
C LYS A 98 -24.46 -3.75 -4.88
N MET A 99 -24.71 -4.07 -3.61
CA MET A 99 -25.66 -3.36 -2.76
C MET A 99 -25.24 -1.90 -2.54
N LEU A 100 -23.94 -1.63 -2.45
CA LEU A 100 -23.37 -0.30 -2.31
C LEU A 100 -23.27 0.49 -3.65
N GLY A 101 -23.83 -0.04 -4.73
CA GLY A 101 -23.86 0.63 -6.02
C GLY A 101 -22.59 0.55 -6.87
N SER A 102 -21.58 -0.24 -6.43
CA SER A 102 -20.27 -0.30 -7.10
C SER A 102 -20.14 -1.43 -8.13
N ALA A 103 -21.24 -2.01 -8.61
CA ALA A 103 -21.22 -3.06 -9.63
C ALA A 103 -21.19 -2.47 -11.05
N MET A 104 -20.09 -2.65 -11.75
CA MET A 104 -19.92 -2.25 -13.14
C MET A 104 -20.21 -3.42 -14.09
N ARG A 105 -20.94 -3.17 -15.19
CA ARG A 105 -21.32 -4.20 -16.19
C ARG A 105 -20.11 -4.64 -17.03
N GLN A 106 -19.46 -3.72 -17.73
CA GLN A 106 -18.35 -3.95 -18.64
C GLN A 106 -17.01 -3.61 -17.96
N SER A 107 -16.75 -4.19 -16.79
CA SER A 107 -15.52 -3.96 -16.02
C SER A 107 -14.25 -4.50 -16.70
N GLY A 108 -14.40 -5.34 -17.75
CA GLY A 108 -13.27 -5.89 -18.50
C GLY A 108 -12.34 -4.83 -19.09
N VAL A 109 -12.87 -3.65 -19.46
CA VAL A 109 -12.08 -2.53 -20.00
C VAL A 109 -11.05 -2.04 -18.97
N ILE A 110 -11.47 -1.84 -17.72
CA ILE A 110 -10.58 -1.42 -16.64
C ILE A 110 -9.74 -2.57 -16.08
N ALA A 111 -10.29 -3.80 -16.09
CA ALA A 111 -9.57 -4.99 -15.63
C ALA A 111 -8.39 -5.33 -16.56
N ALA A 112 -8.51 -5.11 -17.86
CA ALA A 112 -7.41 -5.29 -18.81
C ALA A 112 -6.21 -4.39 -18.47
N ALA A 113 -6.45 -3.12 -18.12
CA ALA A 113 -5.39 -2.22 -17.65
C ALA A 113 -4.76 -2.72 -16.33
N GLY A 114 -5.57 -3.27 -15.43
CA GLY A 114 -5.10 -3.88 -14.19
C GLY A 114 -4.22 -5.13 -14.42
N ILE A 115 -4.54 -5.96 -15.42
CA ILE A 115 -3.71 -7.12 -15.81
C ILE A 115 -2.36 -6.63 -16.29
N VAL A 116 -2.33 -5.69 -17.23
CA VAL A 116 -1.07 -5.10 -17.74
C VAL A 116 -0.24 -4.51 -16.59
N ALA A 117 -0.89 -3.79 -15.66
CA ALA A 117 -0.22 -3.21 -14.50
C ALA A 117 0.46 -4.28 -13.62
N LEU A 118 -0.23 -5.39 -13.34
CA LEU A 118 0.32 -6.48 -12.53
C LEU A 118 1.44 -7.24 -13.24
N GLU A 119 1.35 -7.39 -14.57
CA GLU A 119 2.33 -8.14 -15.35
C GLU A 119 3.60 -7.33 -15.68
N THR A 120 3.51 -5.99 -15.74
CA THR A 120 4.61 -5.17 -16.29
C THR A 120 5.12 -4.07 -15.37
N MET A 121 4.37 -3.68 -14.32
CA MET A 121 4.70 -2.51 -13.52
C MET A 121 5.26 -2.82 -12.12
N VAL A 122 5.09 -4.05 -11.62
CA VAL A 122 5.53 -4.40 -10.27
C VAL A 122 7.03 -4.19 -10.11
N ASP A 123 7.85 -4.77 -10.97
CA ASP A 123 9.32 -4.64 -10.90
C ASP A 123 9.78 -3.19 -11.10
N ARG A 124 9.01 -2.40 -11.84
CA ARG A 124 9.31 -0.98 -12.07
C ARG A 124 9.11 -0.08 -10.84
N LEU A 125 8.47 -0.57 -9.78
CA LEU A 125 8.38 0.16 -8.51
C LEU A 125 9.76 0.42 -7.89
N ALA A 126 10.78 -0.36 -8.23
CA ALA A 126 12.16 -0.07 -7.87
C ALA A 126 12.66 1.27 -8.45
N GLU A 127 12.17 1.65 -9.65
CA GLU A 127 12.46 2.96 -10.25
C GLU A 127 11.82 4.09 -9.41
N ASP A 128 10.58 3.91 -8.94
CA ASP A 128 9.89 4.87 -8.06
C ASP A 128 10.66 5.08 -6.75
N HIS A 129 11.15 3.99 -6.14
CA HIS A 129 11.95 4.07 -4.91
C HIS A 129 13.26 4.81 -5.16
N SER A 130 13.93 4.55 -6.29
CA SER A 130 15.15 5.26 -6.69
C SER A 130 14.88 6.75 -6.94
N ASN A 131 13.79 7.08 -7.64
CA ASN A 131 13.40 8.46 -7.90
C ASN A 131 13.02 9.20 -6.61
N ALA A 132 12.33 8.55 -5.67
CA ALA A 132 12.02 9.12 -4.37
C ALA A 132 13.28 9.49 -3.59
N ARG A 133 14.29 8.61 -3.56
CA ARG A 133 15.58 8.89 -2.93
C ARG A 133 16.33 10.04 -3.61
N ARG A 134 16.35 10.07 -4.95
CA ARG A 134 16.96 11.20 -5.71
C ARG A 134 16.27 12.52 -5.39
N LEU A 135 14.94 12.53 -5.33
CA LEU A 135 14.17 13.71 -4.95
C LEU A 135 14.50 14.14 -3.52
N ALA A 136 14.51 13.22 -2.57
CA ALA A 136 14.84 13.49 -1.17
C ALA A 136 16.25 14.08 -1.03
N THR A 137 17.25 13.51 -1.74
CA THR A 137 18.61 14.02 -1.76
C THR A 137 18.66 15.46 -2.29
N GLY A 138 17.99 15.74 -3.40
CA GLY A 138 17.93 17.12 -3.95
C GLY A 138 17.21 18.10 -3.03
N LEU A 139 16.13 17.66 -2.37
CA LEU A 139 15.41 18.50 -1.41
C LEU A 139 16.24 18.81 -0.16
N ALA A 140 17.10 17.90 0.27
CA ALA A 140 17.99 18.12 1.42
C ALA A 140 19.01 19.25 1.19
N GLU A 141 19.33 19.56 -0.06
CA GLU A 141 20.20 20.66 -0.44
C GLU A 141 19.49 22.01 -0.48
N VAL A 142 18.15 22.03 -0.44
CA VAL A 142 17.36 23.27 -0.53
C VAL A 142 17.29 23.96 0.84
N PRO A 143 17.75 25.22 0.97
CA PRO A 143 17.60 25.96 2.21
C PRO A 143 16.15 26.05 2.65
N GLY A 144 15.89 25.78 3.93
CA GLY A 144 14.55 25.85 4.50
C GLY A 144 13.75 24.53 4.43
N ILE A 145 14.26 23.50 3.77
CA ILE A 145 13.70 22.15 3.82
C ILE A 145 14.45 21.31 4.85
N ALA A 146 13.70 20.51 5.62
CA ALA A 146 14.24 19.48 6.49
C ALA A 146 13.72 18.11 6.01
N ILE A 147 14.62 17.26 5.58
CA ILE A 147 14.37 15.91 5.11
C ILE A 147 15.60 15.06 5.40
N ASP A 148 15.37 13.78 5.70
CA ASP A 148 16.42 12.76 5.77
C ASP A 148 16.30 11.83 4.55
N PRO A 149 17.18 11.93 3.57
CA PRO A 149 17.15 11.08 2.37
C PRO A 149 17.33 9.59 2.66
N GLU A 150 18.03 9.23 3.76
CA GLU A 150 18.25 7.84 4.14
C GLU A 150 17.00 7.20 4.77
N ALA A 151 16.07 8.01 5.26
CA ALA A 151 14.80 7.56 5.83
C ALA A 151 13.71 7.30 4.77
N MET A 152 14.08 7.10 3.49
CA MET A 152 13.15 6.84 2.38
C MET A 152 13.07 5.34 2.05
N PRO A 153 12.21 4.57 2.75
CA PRO A 153 12.16 3.12 2.56
C PRO A 153 11.50 2.71 1.24
N THR A 154 10.59 3.55 0.70
CA THR A 154 9.84 3.28 -0.52
C THR A 154 9.67 4.55 -1.38
N ASN A 155 8.49 4.77 -1.93
CA ASN A 155 8.18 5.84 -2.89
C ASN A 155 7.59 7.12 -2.25
N LEU A 156 7.49 7.19 -0.92
CA LEU A 156 6.91 8.35 -0.24
C LEU A 156 8.01 9.29 0.26
N VAL A 157 7.91 10.56 -0.12
CA VAL A 157 8.85 11.60 0.26
C VAL A 157 8.16 12.59 1.19
N PHE A 158 8.56 12.61 2.45
CA PHE A 158 8.05 13.54 3.46
C PHE A 158 9.15 14.51 3.87
N PHE A 159 8.81 15.77 3.90
CA PHE A 159 9.73 16.83 4.34
C PHE A 159 8.99 17.86 5.19
N THR A 160 9.74 18.63 5.95
CA THR A 160 9.22 19.74 6.77
C THR A 160 9.83 21.05 6.31
N LEU A 161 9.02 22.11 6.28
CA LEU A 161 9.50 23.46 6.05
C LEU A 161 9.99 24.07 7.37
N LYS A 162 11.18 24.63 7.37
CA LYS A 162 11.78 25.26 8.55
C LYS A 162 11.24 26.68 8.83
N TYR A 163 10.53 27.25 7.85
CA TYR A 163 9.96 28.60 7.95
C TYR A 163 8.45 28.51 8.23
N SER A 164 7.99 29.36 9.17
CA SER A 164 6.58 29.41 9.57
C SER A 164 5.68 30.20 8.61
N ASN A 165 6.25 30.92 7.64
CA ASN A 165 5.51 31.71 6.65
C ASN A 165 5.68 31.11 5.26
N HIS A 166 4.59 30.60 4.69
CA HIS A 166 4.53 30.07 3.32
C HIS A 166 4.89 31.12 2.25
N ASP A 167 4.85 32.41 2.59
CA ASP A 167 5.10 33.54 1.67
C ASP A 167 6.60 33.81 1.42
N GLU A 168 7.51 33.15 2.14
CA GLU A 168 8.97 33.31 1.99
C GLU A 168 9.63 32.27 1.08
N ILE A 169 8.82 31.33 0.54
CA ILE A 169 9.28 30.29 -0.39
C ILE A 169 8.70 30.60 -1.79
N ALA A 170 9.21 31.63 -2.42
CA ALA A 170 8.87 32.01 -3.78
C ALA A 170 10.14 32.07 -4.64
#